data_a4b0e4fd639a9b5caa9daff4e287908e
#
_entry.id   a4b0e4fd639a9b5caa9daff4e287908e
#
_cell.length_a   1.000
_cell.length_b   1.000
_cell.length_c   1.000
_cell.angle_alpha   90.00
_cell.angle_beta   90.00
_cell.angle_gamma   90.00
#
_symmetry.space_group_name_H-M   'P 1'
#
loop_
_entity.id
_entity.type
_entity.pdbx_description
1 polymer ?
#
loop_
_entity_poly.entity_id
_entity_poly.type
_entity_poly.pdbx_seq_one_letter_code
_entity_poly.pdbx_strand_id
1 'polypeptide(L)'
;MIPEHRLATLLSSVQEQQILNCQYHNTTATPSLYTDHECAEQDFPLHTLTQLKNQTDEVWFLAFSHDGSLLATAGKDGLVNVYETTRWKIVHEFREHERNGAGPDARGVCFVAFSPDDKYLISCSQNCEFVVLDVRDGHMVCKADHFDYPVTAAAWLPDSLTFVVGTQSSKDPLGLYTVIGSTSGGGPSPNYEIHSWGPPRSDGNRERERDRDTSGDFRVTDVAVSRDGTRMAAATTDNRIMTYDLTSREKLCEWQQEDKLTSINYSADGTLLLVNMNDTEMNMGRLWTMDSTTGEELMRFEGAQQAEFVIRSCFGGAGENFVISGSEGQLSCDSGSGGLDC
;
A
#
# COMPACT_ATOMS: atom_id res chain seq x y z
N MET A 1 19.88 -1.25 46.62
CA MET A 1 20.88 -1.16 45.54
C MET A 1 20.18 -0.60 44.33
N ILE A 2 20.64 0.47 43.73
CA ILE A 2 20.07 1.01 42.48
C ILE A 2 20.57 0.12 41.36
N PRO A 3 19.69 -0.42 40.47
CA PRO A 3 20.12 -1.23 39.33
C PRO A 3 21.07 -0.45 38.43
N GLU A 4 21.99 -1.16 37.78
CA GLU A 4 22.86 -0.58 36.77
C GLU A 4 22.00 0.02 35.62
N HIS A 5 22.46 1.12 35.05
CA HIS A 5 21.76 1.85 33.97
C HIS A 5 20.41 2.49 34.35
N ARG A 6 20.00 2.48 35.62
CA ARG A 6 18.71 3.06 36.04
C ARG A 6 18.54 4.53 35.64
N LEU A 7 19.61 5.32 35.72
CA LEU A 7 19.56 6.72 35.29
C LEU A 7 19.32 6.84 33.78
N ALA A 8 20.03 6.06 32.98
CA ALA A 8 19.84 6.06 31.52
C ALA A 8 18.39 5.69 31.15
N THR A 9 17.83 4.67 31.81
CA THR A 9 16.43 4.27 31.60
C THR A 9 15.46 5.38 31.95
N LEU A 10 15.69 6.08 33.06
CA LEU A 10 14.82 7.20 33.46
C LEU A 10 14.91 8.38 32.50
N LEU A 11 16.12 8.70 32.00
CA LEU A 11 16.29 9.77 31.03
C LEU A 11 15.64 9.41 29.67
N SER A 12 15.76 8.16 29.23
CA SER A 12 15.05 7.69 28.03
C SER A 12 13.53 7.77 28.21
N SER A 13 13.01 7.35 29.37
CA SER A 13 11.57 7.46 29.65
C SER A 13 11.07 8.91 29.66
N VAL A 14 11.90 9.87 30.12
CA VAL A 14 11.56 11.30 30.03
C VAL A 14 11.48 11.77 28.58
N GLN A 15 12.43 11.37 27.73
CA GLN A 15 12.44 11.71 26.32
C GLN A 15 11.22 11.11 25.58
N GLU A 16 10.91 9.84 25.85
CA GLU A 16 9.70 9.18 25.33
C GLU A 16 8.43 9.93 25.77
N GLN A 17 8.35 10.35 27.04
CA GLN A 17 7.20 11.10 27.53
C GLN A 17 7.07 12.47 26.85
N GLN A 18 8.17 13.14 26.53
CA GLN A 18 8.16 14.40 25.77
C GLN A 18 7.65 14.18 24.34
N ILE A 19 8.02 13.08 23.69
CA ILE A 19 7.52 12.70 22.38
C ILE A 19 6.01 12.46 22.42
N LEU A 20 5.54 11.66 23.40
CA LEU A 20 4.11 11.37 23.56
C LEU A 20 3.25 12.60 23.84
N ASN A 21 3.81 13.62 24.51
CA ASN A 21 3.12 14.87 24.79
C ASN A 21 3.17 15.87 23.63
N CYS A 22 4.01 15.65 22.62
CA CYS A 22 4.15 16.53 21.47
C CYS A 22 3.08 16.22 20.42
N GLN A 23 2.10 17.10 20.24
CA GLN A 23 0.97 16.89 19.33
C GLN A 23 1.37 16.75 17.85
N TYR A 24 2.40 17.48 17.42
CA TYR A 24 2.86 17.51 16.01
C TYR A 24 4.24 16.88 15.86
N HIS A 25 4.54 15.84 16.62
CA HIS A 25 5.87 15.23 16.60
C HIS A 25 6.22 14.66 15.22
N ASN A 26 7.08 15.33 14.49
CA ASN A 26 7.49 14.99 13.13
C ASN A 26 9.02 15.07 12.96
N THR A 27 9.76 14.48 13.89
CA THR A 27 11.22 14.41 13.81
C THR A 27 11.72 13.10 14.41
N THR A 28 12.83 12.57 13.86
CA THR A 28 13.53 11.41 14.43
C THR A 28 14.59 11.82 15.46
N ALA A 29 14.80 13.12 15.66
CA ALA A 29 15.77 13.62 16.63
C ALA A 29 15.27 13.36 18.06
N THR A 30 16.14 12.81 18.91
CA THR A 30 15.82 12.62 20.32
C THR A 30 15.64 13.96 21.02
N PRO A 31 14.56 14.14 21.80
CA PRO A 31 14.32 15.37 22.57
C PRO A 31 15.47 15.75 23.50
N SER A 32 15.69 17.04 23.65
CA SER A 32 16.66 17.56 24.62
C SER A 32 16.19 17.28 26.06
N LEU A 33 17.12 16.96 26.95
CA LEU A 33 16.83 16.85 28.36
C LEU A 33 16.84 18.20 29.11
N TYR A 34 17.20 19.30 28.42
CA TYR A 34 17.31 20.64 28.97
C TYR A 34 16.14 21.55 28.67
N THR A 35 15.32 21.20 27.73
CA THR A 35 14.15 21.97 27.29
C THR A 35 13.01 21.01 26.97
N ASP A 36 11.78 21.43 27.20
CA ASP A 36 10.60 20.68 26.75
C ASP A 36 10.60 20.59 25.24
N HIS A 37 10.19 19.43 24.73
CA HIS A 37 10.11 19.17 23.29
C HIS A 37 8.75 19.58 22.75
N GLU A 38 8.76 20.44 21.75
CA GLU A 38 7.56 20.87 21.03
C GLU A 38 7.93 21.07 19.55
N CYS A 39 7.23 20.38 18.66
CA CYS A 39 7.35 20.60 17.21
C CYS A 39 6.41 21.73 16.80
N ALA A 40 6.88 22.57 15.87
CA ALA A 40 6.08 23.69 15.41
C ALA A 40 4.89 23.18 14.56
N GLU A 41 3.68 23.68 14.83
CA GLU A 41 2.48 23.39 14.06
C GLU A 41 2.66 23.74 12.57
N GLN A 42 3.51 24.73 12.27
CA GLN A 42 3.82 25.17 10.90
C GLN A 42 4.53 24.10 10.06
N ASP A 43 5.18 23.14 10.71
CA ASP A 43 5.85 22.03 10.05
C ASP A 43 4.89 20.88 9.68
N PHE A 44 3.63 20.98 10.13
CA PHE A 44 2.57 20.03 9.80
C PHE A 44 1.80 20.50 8.55
N PRO A 45 1.40 19.60 7.63
CA PRO A 45 0.78 19.96 6.35
C PRO A 45 -0.69 20.39 6.48
N LEU A 46 -0.94 21.57 7.08
CA LEU A 46 -2.29 22.13 7.31
C LEU A 46 -2.85 22.92 6.11
N HIS A 47 -2.01 23.27 5.14
CA HIS A 47 -2.42 24.14 4.03
C HIS A 47 -2.21 23.49 2.67
N THR A 48 -3.18 23.60 1.79
CA THR A 48 -3.08 23.16 0.39
C THR A 48 -2.07 24.05 -0.36
N LEU A 49 -0.98 23.49 -0.81
CA LEU A 49 0.04 24.18 -1.62
C LEU A 49 -0.32 24.22 -3.10
N THR A 50 -0.83 23.11 -3.65
CA THR A 50 -1.08 22.96 -5.08
C THR A 50 -2.27 22.05 -5.33
N GLN A 51 -3.04 22.36 -6.39
CA GLN A 51 -4.09 21.51 -6.91
C GLN A 51 -3.71 21.01 -8.30
N LEU A 52 -3.62 19.69 -8.48
CA LEU A 52 -3.39 19.04 -9.76
C LEU A 52 -4.74 18.75 -10.44
N LYS A 53 -4.88 19.11 -11.74
CA LYS A 53 -6.16 19.04 -12.48
C LYS A 53 -6.01 18.34 -13.83
N ASN A 54 -5.04 17.45 -13.95
CA ASN A 54 -4.71 16.80 -15.21
C ASN A 54 -5.49 15.50 -15.45
N GLN A 55 -6.02 14.89 -14.40
CA GLN A 55 -6.96 13.78 -14.53
C GLN A 55 -8.30 14.29 -15.05
N THR A 56 -8.92 13.53 -15.95
CA THR A 56 -10.20 13.93 -16.59
C THR A 56 -11.43 13.34 -15.92
N ASP A 57 -11.23 12.39 -15.00
CA ASP A 57 -12.26 11.74 -14.20
C ASP A 57 -11.75 11.53 -12.76
N GLU A 58 -12.41 10.68 -11.99
CA GLU A 58 -12.07 10.36 -10.61
C GLU A 58 -10.62 9.86 -10.46
N VAL A 59 -9.89 10.40 -9.48
CA VAL A 59 -8.59 9.88 -9.05
C VAL A 59 -8.82 8.82 -7.99
N TRP A 60 -8.41 7.59 -8.28
CA TRP A 60 -8.62 6.46 -7.37
C TRP A 60 -7.41 6.13 -6.51
N PHE A 61 -6.21 6.42 -7.00
CA PHE A 61 -4.99 6.15 -6.27
C PHE A 61 -3.88 7.15 -6.55
N LEU A 62 -3.02 7.33 -5.57
CA LEU A 62 -1.80 8.11 -5.69
C LEU A 62 -0.66 7.46 -4.89
N ALA A 63 0.56 7.61 -5.36
CA ALA A 63 1.75 7.14 -4.68
C ALA A 63 2.92 8.09 -4.89
N PHE A 64 3.66 8.40 -3.82
CA PHE A 64 4.94 9.09 -3.94
C PHE A 64 6.06 8.08 -4.20
N SER A 65 7.11 8.50 -4.91
CA SER A 65 8.38 7.79 -4.95
C SER A 65 9.02 7.78 -3.56
N HIS A 66 9.88 6.80 -3.29
CA HIS A 66 10.51 6.63 -1.97
C HIS A 66 11.43 7.79 -1.61
N ASP A 67 12.03 8.43 -2.63
CA ASP A 67 12.84 9.65 -2.46
C ASP A 67 11.99 10.94 -2.38
N GLY A 68 10.67 10.84 -2.57
CA GLY A 68 9.73 11.95 -2.55
C GLY A 68 9.81 12.89 -3.76
N SER A 69 10.63 12.58 -4.77
CA SER A 69 10.83 13.45 -5.94
C SER A 69 9.70 13.39 -6.96
N LEU A 70 8.95 12.29 -6.97
CA LEU A 70 7.86 12.04 -7.91
C LEU A 70 6.55 11.70 -7.20
N LEU A 71 5.44 12.01 -7.87
CA LEU A 71 4.09 11.60 -7.48
C LEU A 71 3.42 10.94 -8.70
N ALA A 72 2.96 9.71 -8.55
CA ALA A 72 2.11 9.03 -9.53
C ALA A 72 0.64 9.17 -9.11
N THR A 73 -0.24 9.45 -10.07
CA THR A 73 -1.70 9.45 -9.87
C THR A 73 -2.35 8.57 -10.92
N ALA A 74 -3.39 7.86 -10.52
CA ALA A 74 -4.16 6.98 -11.39
C ALA A 74 -5.66 7.08 -11.08
N GLY A 75 -6.49 6.82 -12.06
CA GLY A 75 -7.92 6.97 -11.88
C GLY A 75 -8.78 6.25 -12.91
N LYS A 76 -10.05 6.61 -12.90
CA LYS A 76 -11.10 6.04 -13.73
C LYS A 76 -10.89 6.28 -15.23
N ASP A 77 -10.21 7.36 -15.59
CA ASP A 77 -9.89 7.70 -16.98
C ASP A 77 -8.86 6.76 -17.63
N GLY A 78 -8.25 5.86 -16.85
CA GLY A 78 -7.22 4.92 -17.31
C GLY A 78 -5.85 5.55 -17.52
N LEU A 79 -5.68 6.82 -17.14
CA LEU A 79 -4.41 7.52 -17.21
C LEU A 79 -3.58 7.27 -15.97
N VAL A 80 -2.27 7.14 -16.16
CA VAL A 80 -1.28 7.21 -15.09
C VAL A 80 -0.39 8.41 -15.35
N ASN A 81 -0.50 9.42 -14.50
CA ASN A 81 0.30 10.64 -14.58
C ASN A 81 1.41 10.62 -13.54
N VAL A 82 2.63 10.92 -13.95
CA VAL A 82 3.78 11.08 -13.06
C VAL A 82 4.19 12.54 -13.03
N TYR A 83 4.24 13.13 -11.84
CA TYR A 83 4.59 14.52 -11.59
C TYR A 83 5.93 14.63 -10.87
N GLU A 84 6.72 15.61 -11.23
CA GLU A 84 7.85 16.08 -10.41
C GLU A 84 7.32 16.92 -9.25
N THR A 85 7.66 16.58 -8.01
CA THR A 85 7.11 17.23 -6.81
C THR A 85 7.64 18.63 -6.55
N THR A 86 8.84 18.97 -7.07
CA THR A 86 9.45 20.30 -6.89
C THR A 86 8.70 21.39 -7.63
N ARG A 87 8.13 21.10 -8.80
CA ARG A 87 7.44 22.07 -9.66
C ARG A 87 6.01 21.68 -10.01
N TRP A 88 5.59 20.49 -9.59
CA TRP A 88 4.27 19.91 -9.86
C TRP A 88 3.94 19.85 -11.36
N LYS A 89 4.95 19.52 -12.17
CA LYS A 89 4.78 19.33 -13.61
C LYS A 89 4.74 17.85 -13.95
N ILE A 90 3.92 17.51 -14.96
CA ILE A 90 3.88 16.17 -15.52
C ILE A 90 5.23 15.91 -16.20
N VAL A 91 5.86 14.81 -15.80
CA VAL A 91 7.05 14.25 -16.42
C VAL A 91 6.65 13.21 -17.46
N HIS A 92 5.71 12.33 -17.08
CA HIS A 92 5.19 11.29 -17.95
C HIS A 92 3.67 11.19 -17.81
N GLU A 93 3.01 10.91 -18.94
CA GLU A 93 1.59 10.55 -19.03
C GLU A 93 1.50 9.23 -19.77
N PHE A 94 1.05 8.18 -19.08
CA PHE A 94 0.93 6.84 -19.61
C PHE A 94 -0.54 6.51 -19.92
N ARG A 95 -0.79 5.96 -21.13
CA ARG A 95 -2.11 5.58 -21.64
C ARG A 95 -2.22 4.09 -21.96
N GLU A 96 -1.36 3.29 -21.32
CA GLU A 96 -1.19 1.86 -21.63
C GLU A 96 -2.41 1.01 -21.25
N HIS A 97 -3.30 1.54 -20.39
CA HIS A 97 -4.56 0.91 -20.02
C HIS A 97 -5.75 1.32 -20.91
N GLU A 98 -5.54 2.22 -21.87
CA GLU A 98 -6.57 2.57 -22.83
C GLU A 98 -6.74 1.42 -23.83
N ARG A 99 -7.92 0.75 -23.82
CA ARG A 99 -8.32 -0.24 -24.82
C ARG A 99 -9.31 0.36 -25.80
N ASN A 100 -9.02 0.27 -27.09
CA ASN A 100 -9.98 0.59 -28.14
C ASN A 100 -11.20 -0.33 -28.03
N GLY A 101 -12.37 0.20 -27.66
CA GLY A 101 -13.66 -0.49 -27.65
C GLY A 101 -14.19 -0.98 -26.29
N ALA A 102 -13.46 -0.83 -25.20
CA ALA A 102 -14.02 -1.00 -23.86
C ALA A 102 -14.88 0.21 -23.48
N GLY A 103 -16.02 0.00 -22.81
CA GLY A 103 -16.86 1.08 -22.30
C GLY A 103 -16.12 1.96 -21.28
N PRO A 104 -16.63 3.16 -20.97
CA PRO A 104 -15.99 4.12 -20.07
C PRO A 104 -15.71 3.55 -18.66
N ASP A 105 -16.48 2.54 -18.23
CA ASP A 105 -16.37 1.95 -16.90
C ASP A 105 -15.31 0.83 -16.81
N ALA A 106 -14.70 0.44 -17.93
CA ALA A 106 -13.80 -0.72 -18.01
C ALA A 106 -12.30 -0.36 -18.04
N ARG A 107 -11.92 0.87 -17.71
CA ARG A 107 -10.54 1.37 -17.93
C ARG A 107 -9.79 1.75 -16.67
N GLY A 108 -10.48 1.85 -15.53
CA GLY A 108 -9.92 2.45 -14.33
C GLY A 108 -8.66 1.75 -13.83
N VAL A 109 -7.63 2.55 -13.59
CA VAL A 109 -6.42 2.12 -12.88
C VAL A 109 -6.67 2.30 -11.39
N CYS A 110 -6.74 1.19 -10.67
CA CYS A 110 -7.13 1.17 -9.26
C CYS A 110 -5.94 1.16 -8.29
N PHE A 111 -4.74 0.96 -8.80
CA PHE A 111 -3.55 0.89 -7.96
C PHE A 111 -2.28 1.27 -8.72
N VAL A 112 -1.38 2.00 -8.08
CA VAL A 112 -0.02 2.28 -8.56
C VAL A 112 0.99 2.17 -7.43
N ALA A 113 2.20 1.68 -7.71
CA ALA A 113 3.28 1.64 -6.73
C ALA A 113 4.65 1.75 -7.40
N PHE A 114 5.52 2.59 -6.84
CA PHE A 114 6.93 2.65 -7.24
C PHE A 114 7.70 1.45 -6.69
N SER A 115 8.68 0.96 -7.46
CA SER A 115 9.66 -0.01 -6.96
C SER A 115 10.53 0.64 -5.86
N PRO A 116 11.10 -0.14 -4.92
CA PRO A 116 11.94 0.42 -3.85
C PRO A 116 13.11 1.29 -4.29
N ASP A 117 13.62 1.09 -5.51
CA ASP A 117 14.69 1.90 -6.13
C ASP A 117 14.16 3.06 -6.99
N ASP A 118 12.83 3.29 -7.00
CA ASP A 118 12.11 4.31 -7.77
C ASP A 118 12.31 4.23 -9.31
N LYS A 119 12.86 3.11 -9.80
CA LYS A 119 13.10 2.92 -11.22
C LYS A 119 11.86 2.52 -11.99
N TYR A 120 11.03 1.69 -11.39
CA TYR A 120 9.82 1.16 -12.00
C TYR A 120 8.57 1.66 -11.30
N LEU A 121 7.48 1.75 -12.05
CA LEU A 121 6.13 2.00 -11.55
C LEU A 121 5.24 0.87 -12.06
N ILE A 122 4.60 0.14 -11.15
CA ILE A 122 3.54 -0.80 -11.50
C ILE A 122 2.19 -0.10 -11.43
N SER A 123 1.31 -0.39 -12.39
CA SER A 123 -0.09 0.04 -12.41
C SER A 123 -1.00 -1.16 -12.63
N CYS A 124 -2.04 -1.27 -11.81
CA CYS A 124 -3.03 -2.34 -11.84
C CYS A 124 -4.39 -1.79 -12.26
N SER A 125 -5.09 -2.51 -13.13
CA SER A 125 -6.32 -2.03 -13.73
C SER A 125 -7.48 -3.01 -13.55
N GLN A 126 -8.69 -2.44 -13.51
CA GLN A 126 -9.94 -3.20 -13.59
C GLN A 126 -10.12 -3.89 -14.96
N ASN A 127 -9.32 -3.55 -15.96
CA ASN A 127 -9.26 -4.25 -17.26
C ASN A 127 -8.58 -5.62 -17.20
N CYS A 128 -8.38 -6.20 -16.03
CA CYS A 128 -7.74 -7.50 -15.85
C CYS A 128 -6.28 -7.53 -16.34
N GLU A 129 -5.56 -6.46 -16.08
CA GLU A 129 -4.17 -6.31 -16.50
C GLU A 129 -3.33 -5.53 -15.50
N PHE A 130 -2.02 -5.73 -15.54
CA PHE A 130 -1.06 -4.81 -14.96
C PHE A 130 -0.03 -4.39 -16.00
N VAL A 131 0.56 -3.22 -15.77
CA VAL A 131 1.64 -2.66 -16.58
C VAL A 131 2.78 -2.23 -15.69
N VAL A 132 4.00 -2.55 -16.06
CA VAL A 132 5.22 -2.01 -15.44
C VAL A 132 5.86 -1.01 -16.37
N LEU A 133 6.13 0.17 -15.87
CA LEU A 133 6.63 1.33 -16.58
C LEU A 133 8.03 1.67 -16.07
N ASP A 134 8.94 2.03 -16.96
CA ASP A 134 10.21 2.66 -16.58
C ASP A 134 9.96 4.15 -16.34
N VAL A 135 10.22 4.58 -15.11
CA VAL A 135 9.91 5.96 -14.66
C VAL A 135 10.89 6.97 -15.26
N ARG A 136 12.13 6.56 -15.54
CA ARG A 136 13.15 7.43 -16.07
C ARG A 136 12.96 7.72 -17.56
N ASP A 137 12.76 6.66 -18.31
CA ASP A 137 12.71 6.73 -19.78
C ASP A 137 11.27 6.90 -20.30
N GLY A 138 10.27 6.71 -19.45
CA GLY A 138 8.85 6.92 -19.78
C GLY A 138 8.30 5.89 -20.76
N HIS A 139 8.79 4.63 -20.73
CA HIS A 139 8.29 3.58 -21.60
C HIS A 139 7.77 2.37 -20.82
N MET A 140 6.91 1.60 -21.46
CA MET A 140 6.42 0.34 -20.93
C MET A 140 7.51 -0.73 -20.96
N VAL A 141 7.78 -1.35 -19.82
CA VAL A 141 8.73 -2.46 -19.67
C VAL A 141 8.05 -3.79 -19.93
N CYS A 142 6.92 -4.03 -19.27
CA CYS A 142 6.14 -5.23 -19.47
C CYS A 142 4.65 -4.98 -19.21
N LYS A 143 3.81 -5.83 -19.81
CA LYS A 143 2.37 -5.83 -19.63
C LYS A 143 1.89 -7.26 -19.51
N ALA A 144 1.03 -7.54 -18.55
CA ALA A 144 0.33 -8.80 -18.40
C ALA A 144 -1.18 -8.56 -18.47
N ASP A 145 -1.85 -9.19 -19.42
CA ASP A 145 -3.28 -9.06 -19.73
C ASP A 145 -4.00 -10.42 -19.78
N HIS A 146 -3.41 -11.42 -19.13
CA HIS A 146 -3.91 -12.79 -19.14
C HIS A 146 -4.90 -13.11 -18.00
N PHE A 147 -5.27 -12.10 -17.20
CA PHE A 147 -6.16 -12.29 -16.08
C PHE A 147 -7.63 -12.31 -16.52
N ASP A 148 -8.41 -13.20 -15.91
CA ASP A 148 -9.86 -13.27 -16.12
C ASP A 148 -10.64 -12.27 -15.24
N TYR A 149 -9.98 -11.71 -14.21
CA TYR A 149 -10.56 -10.83 -13.22
C TYR A 149 -9.67 -9.61 -12.94
N PRO A 150 -10.24 -8.52 -12.41
CA PRO A 150 -9.48 -7.32 -12.06
C PRO A 150 -8.25 -7.59 -11.20
N VAL A 151 -7.18 -6.87 -11.50
CA VAL A 151 -5.97 -6.80 -10.69
C VAL A 151 -6.15 -5.65 -9.71
N THR A 152 -6.23 -5.95 -8.41
CA THR A 152 -6.66 -4.98 -7.39
C THR A 152 -5.51 -4.26 -6.71
N ALA A 153 -4.38 -4.92 -6.56
CA ALA A 153 -3.22 -4.38 -5.86
C ALA A 153 -1.93 -5.09 -6.26
N ALA A 154 -0.82 -4.46 -5.98
CA ALA A 154 0.50 -5.06 -6.12
C ALA A 154 1.44 -4.55 -5.02
N ALA A 155 2.43 -5.35 -4.66
CA ALA A 155 3.46 -4.95 -3.70
C ALA A 155 4.84 -5.42 -4.18
N TRP A 156 5.79 -4.49 -4.24
CA TRP A 156 7.16 -4.78 -4.63
C TRP A 156 7.94 -5.47 -3.50
N LEU A 157 8.82 -6.38 -3.87
CA LEU A 157 9.83 -6.91 -2.97
C LEU A 157 11.05 -5.95 -2.92
N PRO A 158 11.90 -6.05 -1.89
CA PRO A 158 13.06 -5.16 -1.72
C PRO A 158 14.10 -5.25 -2.85
N ASP A 159 14.06 -6.29 -3.68
CA ASP A 159 14.95 -6.44 -4.84
C ASP A 159 14.61 -5.49 -6.00
N SER A 160 13.51 -4.74 -5.91
CA SER A 160 13.02 -3.81 -6.93
C SER A 160 12.71 -4.44 -8.31
N LEU A 161 12.73 -5.75 -8.39
CA LEU A 161 12.47 -6.52 -9.61
C LEU A 161 11.28 -7.47 -9.46
N THR A 162 11.09 -7.99 -8.27
CA THR A 162 10.02 -8.94 -7.96
C THR A 162 8.87 -8.23 -7.27
N PHE A 163 7.64 -8.63 -7.59
CA PHE A 163 6.44 -8.09 -6.97
C PHE A 163 5.33 -9.14 -6.88
N VAL A 164 4.48 -8.98 -5.89
CA VAL A 164 3.27 -9.77 -5.73
C VAL A 164 2.09 -8.99 -6.31
N VAL A 165 1.17 -9.70 -6.93
CA VAL A 165 -0.07 -9.16 -7.47
C VAL A 165 -1.25 -9.84 -6.81
N GLY A 166 -2.23 -9.07 -6.37
CA GLY A 166 -3.52 -9.53 -5.88
C GLY A 166 -4.61 -9.40 -6.94
N THR A 167 -5.47 -10.42 -7.07
CA THR A 167 -6.56 -10.42 -8.05
C THR A 167 -7.89 -10.78 -7.41
N GLN A 168 -8.98 -10.44 -8.10
CA GLN A 168 -10.33 -10.90 -7.73
C GLN A 168 -10.65 -12.31 -8.28
N SER A 169 -9.65 -13.06 -8.72
CA SER A 169 -9.81 -14.46 -9.08
C SER A 169 -9.81 -15.34 -7.84
N SER A 170 -10.77 -16.27 -7.74
CA SER A 170 -10.74 -17.27 -6.69
C SER A 170 -9.80 -18.43 -6.99
N LYS A 171 -9.41 -18.61 -8.26
CA LYS A 171 -8.49 -19.67 -8.68
C LYS A 171 -7.03 -19.29 -8.50
N ASP A 172 -6.71 -18.05 -8.88
CA ASP A 172 -5.36 -17.49 -8.83
C ASP A 172 -5.40 -16.12 -8.13
N PRO A 173 -5.68 -16.10 -6.81
CA PRO A 173 -5.87 -14.86 -6.06
C PRO A 173 -4.55 -14.06 -5.89
N LEU A 174 -3.42 -14.76 -5.89
CA LEU A 174 -2.09 -14.18 -5.71
C LEU A 174 -1.15 -14.69 -6.79
N GLY A 175 -0.33 -13.78 -7.35
CA GLY A 175 0.71 -14.10 -8.32
C GLY A 175 2.03 -13.44 -7.94
N LEU A 176 3.15 -14.12 -8.16
CA LEU A 176 4.49 -13.58 -7.97
C LEU A 176 5.15 -13.44 -9.34
N TYR A 177 5.66 -12.25 -9.63
CA TYR A 177 6.23 -11.86 -10.91
C TYR A 177 7.61 -11.25 -10.73
N THR A 178 8.50 -11.50 -11.69
CA THR A 178 9.82 -10.83 -11.72
C THR A 178 10.01 -10.16 -13.07
N VAL A 179 10.39 -8.88 -13.07
CA VAL A 179 10.74 -8.14 -14.29
C VAL A 179 12.06 -8.68 -14.83
N ILE A 180 12.05 -9.11 -16.09
CA ILE A 180 13.25 -9.53 -16.80
C ILE A 180 13.74 -8.33 -17.61
N GLY A 181 14.99 -7.89 -17.37
CA GLY A 181 15.60 -6.85 -18.17
C GLY A 181 15.63 -7.25 -19.65
N SER A 182 15.37 -6.29 -20.54
CA SER A 182 15.39 -6.49 -21.99
C SER A 182 16.72 -7.12 -22.43
N THR A 183 16.72 -8.43 -22.63
CA THR A 183 17.83 -9.09 -23.33
C THR A 183 17.72 -8.68 -24.79
N SER A 184 18.78 -8.12 -25.34
CA SER A 184 18.94 -7.67 -26.73
C SER A 184 18.89 -8.82 -27.75
N GLY A 185 17.77 -9.56 -27.75
CA GLY A 185 17.55 -10.70 -28.63
C GLY A 185 16.07 -10.80 -28.97
N GLY A 186 15.68 -10.16 -30.09
CA GLY A 186 14.35 -9.97 -30.60
C GLY A 186 13.48 -11.22 -30.69
N GLY A 187 12.64 -11.42 -29.70
CA GLY A 187 11.52 -12.34 -29.72
C GLY A 187 10.37 -11.77 -28.87
N PRO A 188 9.11 -12.12 -29.16
CA PRO A 188 7.94 -11.67 -28.39
C PRO A 188 7.80 -12.45 -27.08
N SER A 189 8.86 -12.47 -26.26
CA SER A 189 8.80 -13.04 -24.91
C SER A 189 8.32 -11.95 -23.97
N PRO A 190 7.40 -12.23 -23.05
CA PRO A 190 7.04 -11.27 -22.01
C PRO A 190 8.30 -10.90 -21.22
N ASN A 191 8.53 -9.61 -20.98
CA ASN A 191 9.66 -9.13 -20.19
C ASN A 191 9.45 -9.37 -18.68
N TYR A 192 8.77 -10.45 -18.32
CA TYR A 192 8.55 -10.87 -16.94
C TYR A 192 8.49 -12.40 -16.83
N GLU A 193 8.84 -12.91 -15.67
CA GLU A 193 8.71 -14.32 -15.30
C GLU A 193 7.58 -14.48 -14.27
N ILE A 194 6.78 -15.53 -14.44
CA ILE A 194 5.70 -15.87 -13.51
C ILE A 194 6.19 -16.99 -12.60
N HIS A 195 6.11 -16.76 -11.30
CA HIS A 195 6.38 -17.77 -10.29
C HIS A 195 5.06 -18.29 -9.73
N SER A 196 4.87 -19.62 -9.74
CA SER A 196 3.66 -20.19 -9.14
C SER A 196 3.55 -19.86 -7.65
N TRP A 197 2.39 -19.41 -7.22
CA TRP A 197 2.12 -19.22 -5.79
C TRP A 197 1.88 -20.58 -5.13
N GLY A 198 2.57 -20.85 -4.04
CA GLY A 198 2.52 -22.11 -3.28
C GLY A 198 3.93 -22.67 -3.02
N PRO A 199 4.08 -23.63 -2.11
CA PRO A 199 5.38 -24.18 -1.77
C PRO A 199 6.05 -24.78 -3.01
N PRO A 200 7.40 -24.68 -3.12
CA PRO A 200 8.16 -25.23 -4.24
C PRO A 200 7.81 -26.71 -4.43
N ARG A 201 7.44 -27.08 -5.64
CA ARG A 201 7.10 -28.47 -5.96
C ARG A 201 8.38 -29.31 -5.93
N SER A 202 8.43 -30.34 -5.09
CA SER A 202 9.43 -31.40 -5.26
C SER A 202 9.07 -32.18 -6.53
N ASP A 203 9.97 -32.19 -7.51
CA ASP A 203 9.83 -32.94 -8.75
C ASP A 203 9.46 -34.40 -8.48
N GLY A 204 8.25 -34.82 -8.81
CA GLY A 204 7.92 -36.23 -8.83
C GLY A 204 6.49 -36.71 -8.61
N ASN A 205 5.50 -35.88 -8.30
CA ASN A 205 4.16 -36.42 -8.06
C ASN A 205 3.02 -35.57 -8.70
N ARG A 206 2.74 -35.86 -9.96
CA ARG A 206 1.61 -35.24 -10.72
C ARG A 206 0.21 -35.75 -10.32
N GLU A 207 0.08 -36.73 -9.43
CA GLU A 207 -1.20 -37.42 -9.20
C GLU A 207 -1.93 -37.01 -7.88
N ARG A 208 -1.40 -36.09 -7.07
CA ARG A 208 -2.06 -35.68 -5.80
C ARG A 208 -2.68 -34.29 -5.86
N GLU A 209 -3.15 -33.85 -7.01
CA GLU A 209 -3.80 -32.53 -7.18
C GLU A 209 -5.25 -32.45 -6.66
N ARG A 210 -5.83 -33.54 -6.15
CA ARG A 210 -7.26 -33.59 -5.74
C ARG A 210 -7.53 -33.42 -4.25
N ASP A 211 -6.51 -33.43 -3.40
CA ASP A 211 -6.68 -33.34 -1.94
C ASP A 211 -5.88 -32.16 -1.34
N ARG A 212 -5.87 -31.01 -2.02
CA ARG A 212 -5.53 -29.78 -1.33
C ARG A 212 -6.79 -29.29 -0.65
N ASP A 213 -6.75 -29.33 0.66
CA ASP A 213 -7.58 -28.56 1.56
C ASP A 213 -7.36 -27.06 1.20
N THR A 214 -7.98 -26.65 0.10
CA THR A 214 -8.09 -25.24 -0.25
C THR A 214 -9.05 -24.67 0.76
N SER A 215 -8.52 -24.14 1.83
CA SER A 215 -9.27 -23.31 2.77
C SER A 215 -9.96 -22.18 1.98
N GLY A 216 -11.13 -22.47 1.45
CA GLY A 216 -12.08 -21.60 0.77
C GLY A 216 -11.51 -20.75 -0.37
N ASP A 217 -12.20 -20.73 -1.49
CA ASP A 217 -12.00 -19.76 -2.55
C ASP A 217 -12.01 -18.35 -1.96
N PHE A 218 -10.90 -17.60 -2.04
CA PHE A 218 -10.84 -16.21 -1.61
C PHE A 218 -10.43 -15.31 -2.76
N ARG A 219 -10.79 -14.05 -2.68
CA ARG A 219 -10.42 -12.98 -3.62
C ARG A 219 -9.67 -11.91 -2.88
N VAL A 220 -8.65 -11.35 -3.50
CA VAL A 220 -7.79 -10.36 -2.85
C VAL A 220 -8.32 -8.95 -3.09
N THR A 221 -8.38 -8.15 -2.03
CA THR A 221 -8.69 -6.73 -2.08
C THR A 221 -7.41 -5.92 -2.12
N ASP A 222 -6.44 -6.25 -1.25
CA ASP A 222 -5.18 -5.53 -1.13
C ASP A 222 -4.04 -6.45 -0.70
N VAL A 223 -2.79 -6.09 -1.03
CA VAL A 223 -1.58 -6.81 -0.64
C VAL A 223 -0.51 -5.85 -0.14
N ALA A 224 0.25 -6.28 0.87
CA ALA A 224 1.39 -5.57 1.38
C ALA A 224 2.56 -6.52 1.62
N VAL A 225 3.78 -6.07 1.38
CA VAL A 225 5.03 -6.80 1.63
C VAL A 225 5.80 -6.07 2.72
N SER A 226 6.34 -6.80 3.68
CA SER A 226 7.21 -6.24 4.71
C SER A 226 8.50 -5.70 4.08
N ARG A 227 9.05 -4.62 4.65
CA ARG A 227 10.23 -3.94 4.11
C ARG A 227 11.46 -4.84 3.99
N ASP A 228 11.57 -5.87 4.83
CA ASP A 228 12.64 -6.87 4.78
C ASP A 228 12.43 -7.94 3.70
N GLY A 229 11.24 -7.95 3.05
CA GLY A 229 10.87 -8.91 2.01
C GLY A 229 10.62 -10.34 2.51
N THR A 230 10.49 -10.54 3.82
CA THR A 230 10.28 -11.88 4.39
C THR A 230 8.82 -12.26 4.48
N ARG A 231 7.90 -11.28 4.65
CA ARG A 231 6.47 -11.51 4.87
C ARG A 231 5.61 -10.74 3.88
N MET A 232 4.48 -11.31 3.60
CA MET A 232 3.40 -10.66 2.86
C MET A 232 2.10 -10.79 3.64
N ALA A 233 1.28 -9.75 3.60
CA ALA A 233 -0.09 -9.77 4.07
C ALA A 233 -1.05 -9.56 2.90
N ALA A 234 -2.16 -10.27 2.89
CA ALA A 234 -3.25 -10.13 1.93
C ALA A 234 -4.57 -9.89 2.67
N ALA A 235 -5.27 -8.85 2.28
CA ALA A 235 -6.66 -8.60 2.67
C ALA A 235 -7.59 -9.20 1.62
N THR A 236 -8.67 -9.85 2.06
CA THR A 236 -9.57 -10.58 1.18
C THR A 236 -10.99 -10.03 1.21
N THR A 237 -11.76 -10.33 0.16
CA THR A 237 -13.16 -9.88 0.05
C THR A 237 -14.11 -10.55 1.04
N ASP A 238 -13.72 -11.66 1.64
CA ASP A 238 -14.44 -12.37 2.69
C ASP A 238 -13.95 -11.98 4.10
N ASN A 239 -13.34 -10.79 4.20
CA ASN A 239 -12.92 -10.14 5.44
C ASN A 239 -11.85 -10.91 6.22
N ARG A 240 -10.97 -11.64 5.53
CA ARG A 240 -9.83 -12.29 6.15
C ARG A 240 -8.54 -11.54 5.86
N ILE A 241 -7.67 -11.47 6.87
CA ILE A 241 -6.28 -11.06 6.72
C ILE A 241 -5.44 -12.33 6.78
N MET A 242 -4.67 -12.59 5.74
CA MET A 242 -3.77 -13.74 5.67
C MET A 242 -2.33 -13.27 5.54
N THR A 243 -1.45 -13.84 6.35
CA THR A 243 -0.01 -13.57 6.23
C THR A 243 0.73 -14.80 5.73
N TYR A 244 1.76 -14.56 4.94
CA TYR A 244 2.57 -15.58 4.29
C TYR A 244 4.05 -15.29 4.50
N ASP A 245 4.84 -16.35 4.61
CA ASP A 245 6.29 -16.28 4.45
C ASP A 245 6.61 -16.27 2.94
N LEU A 246 7.34 -15.26 2.47
CA LEU A 246 7.65 -15.11 1.05
C LEU A 246 8.71 -16.09 0.55
N THR A 247 9.54 -16.65 1.43
CA THR A 247 10.56 -17.61 1.07
C THR A 247 9.98 -19.02 0.86
N SER A 248 9.20 -19.49 1.85
CA SER A 248 8.54 -20.80 1.78
C SER A 248 7.22 -20.75 1.04
N ARG A 249 6.61 -19.56 0.92
CA ARG A 249 5.25 -19.32 0.37
C ARG A 249 4.16 -20.03 1.17
N GLU A 250 4.43 -20.32 2.42
CA GLU A 250 3.48 -20.95 3.32
C GLU A 250 2.66 -19.88 4.06
N LYS A 251 1.39 -20.19 4.32
CA LYS A 251 0.53 -19.34 5.13
C LYS A 251 0.98 -19.42 6.59
N LEU A 252 1.26 -18.28 7.20
CA LEU A 252 1.67 -18.15 8.59
C LEU A 252 0.46 -18.02 9.52
N CYS A 253 -0.39 -17.01 9.24
CA CYS A 253 -1.55 -16.71 10.08
C CYS A 253 -2.76 -16.34 9.23
N GLU A 254 -3.93 -16.42 9.86
CA GLU A 254 -5.20 -15.99 9.28
C GLU A 254 -6.08 -15.42 10.38
N TRP A 255 -6.63 -14.21 10.16
CA TRP A 255 -7.53 -13.55 11.09
C TRP A 255 -8.81 -13.11 10.38
N GLN A 256 -9.96 -13.46 10.94
CA GLN A 256 -11.26 -13.03 10.45
C GLN A 256 -11.60 -11.67 11.04
N GLN A 257 -12.08 -10.76 10.19
CA GLN A 257 -12.56 -9.44 10.57
C GLN A 257 -14.07 -9.35 10.44
N GLU A 258 -14.68 -8.39 11.15
CA GLU A 258 -16.13 -8.19 11.11
C GLU A 258 -16.55 -7.39 9.88
N ASP A 259 -15.77 -6.38 9.53
CA ASP A 259 -16.09 -5.42 8.48
C ASP A 259 -15.29 -5.68 7.19
N LYS A 260 -15.74 -5.04 6.11
CA LYS A 260 -15.12 -5.19 4.79
C LYS A 260 -13.73 -4.55 4.76
N LEU A 261 -12.71 -5.37 4.48
CA LEU A 261 -11.33 -4.91 4.33
C LEU A 261 -11.15 -4.11 3.03
N THR A 262 -10.50 -2.96 3.14
CA THR A 262 -10.22 -2.07 2.00
C THR A 262 -8.74 -1.87 1.73
N SER A 263 -7.91 -1.74 2.74
CA SER A 263 -6.45 -1.69 2.56
C SER A 263 -5.67 -2.29 3.72
N ILE A 264 -4.44 -2.70 3.43
CA ILE A 264 -3.50 -3.23 4.40
C ILE A 264 -2.09 -2.74 4.09
N ASN A 265 -1.33 -2.32 5.12
CA ASN A 265 0.05 -1.90 4.98
C ASN A 265 0.90 -2.38 6.16
N TYR A 266 2.16 -2.73 5.91
CA TYR A 266 3.15 -2.97 6.97
C TYR A 266 3.76 -1.66 7.45
N SER A 267 4.10 -1.60 8.76
CA SER A 267 5.06 -0.63 9.27
C SER A 267 6.46 -0.90 8.72
N ALA A 268 7.33 0.11 8.74
CA ALA A 268 8.69 0.00 8.20
C ALA A 268 9.54 -1.08 8.90
N ASP A 269 9.27 -1.33 10.18
CA ASP A 269 9.93 -2.38 10.97
C ASP A 269 9.26 -3.77 10.80
N GLY A 270 8.13 -3.84 10.10
CA GLY A 270 7.38 -5.07 9.84
C GLY A 270 6.63 -5.63 11.06
N THR A 271 6.59 -4.91 12.19
CA THR A 271 5.93 -5.38 13.42
C THR A 271 4.44 -5.13 13.42
N LEU A 272 3.98 -4.08 12.73
CA LEU A 272 2.59 -3.67 12.69
C LEU A 272 1.99 -3.86 11.29
N LEU A 273 0.69 -4.13 11.28
CA LEU A 273 -0.18 -4.00 10.12
C LEU A 273 -1.17 -2.87 10.36
N LEU A 274 -1.22 -1.91 9.46
CA LEU A 274 -2.26 -0.91 9.37
C LEU A 274 -3.39 -1.47 8.52
N VAL A 275 -4.56 -1.59 9.10
CA VAL A 275 -5.75 -2.19 8.48
C VAL A 275 -6.83 -1.14 8.37
N ASN A 276 -7.35 -0.94 7.15
CA ASN A 276 -8.52 -0.10 6.92
C ASN A 276 -9.72 -0.97 6.54
N MET A 277 -10.83 -0.68 7.17
CA MET A 277 -12.09 -1.39 6.96
C MET A 277 -13.24 -0.41 6.79
N ASN A 278 -14.26 -0.86 6.09
CA ASN A 278 -15.50 -0.13 5.89
C ASN A 278 -16.63 -0.81 6.66
N ASP A 279 -17.14 -0.12 7.67
CA ASP A 279 -18.42 -0.46 8.31
C ASP A 279 -19.57 -0.04 7.38
N THR A 280 -20.07 -0.98 6.61
CA THR A 280 -21.12 -0.75 5.61
C THR A 280 -22.48 -0.39 6.23
N GLU A 281 -22.69 -0.65 7.53
CA GLU A 281 -23.92 -0.29 8.23
C GLU A 281 -23.91 1.18 8.67
N MET A 282 -22.76 1.68 9.10
CA MET A 282 -22.62 3.05 9.60
C MET A 282 -22.00 4.01 8.59
N ASN A 283 -21.51 3.56 7.43
CA ASN A 283 -20.74 4.31 6.44
C ASN A 283 -19.52 5.01 7.08
N MET A 284 -18.85 4.32 7.96
CA MET A 284 -17.67 4.81 8.66
C MET A 284 -16.43 3.96 8.32
N GLY A 285 -15.35 4.65 8.05
CA GLY A 285 -14.04 4.01 7.95
C GLY A 285 -13.55 3.65 9.35
N ARG A 286 -13.19 2.40 9.57
CA ARG A 286 -12.50 1.92 10.77
C ARG A 286 -11.06 1.62 10.41
N LEU A 287 -10.17 2.26 11.12
CA LEU A 287 -8.74 2.14 10.91
C LEU A 287 -8.06 1.72 12.19
N TRP A 288 -7.23 0.70 12.14
CA TRP A 288 -6.46 0.29 13.31
C TRP A 288 -5.10 -0.28 12.95
N THR A 289 -4.20 -0.29 13.93
CA THR A 289 -2.96 -1.05 13.88
C THR A 289 -3.10 -2.34 14.66
N MET A 290 -2.55 -3.40 14.11
CA MET A 290 -2.48 -4.71 14.74
C MET A 290 -1.06 -5.26 14.71
N ASP A 291 -0.71 -6.07 15.70
CA ASP A 291 0.54 -6.82 15.69
C ASP A 291 0.54 -7.82 14.54
N SER A 292 1.57 -7.75 13.68
CA SER A 292 1.66 -8.56 12.46
C SER A 292 1.87 -10.06 12.70
N THR A 293 2.13 -10.46 13.93
CA THR A 293 2.41 -11.85 14.31
C THR A 293 1.26 -12.45 15.13
N THR A 294 0.76 -11.69 16.12
CA THR A 294 -0.29 -12.17 17.03
C THR A 294 -1.70 -11.86 16.54
N GLY A 295 -1.83 -10.82 15.69
CA GLY A 295 -3.13 -10.33 15.26
C GLY A 295 -3.87 -9.50 16.31
N GLU A 296 -3.20 -9.12 17.41
CA GLU A 296 -3.77 -8.30 18.46
C GLU A 296 -3.94 -6.85 17.98
N GLU A 297 -5.14 -6.30 18.18
CA GLU A 297 -5.43 -4.89 17.91
C GLU A 297 -4.70 -4.01 18.95
N LEU A 298 -3.91 -3.05 18.47
CA LEU A 298 -3.09 -2.19 19.35
C LEU A 298 -3.65 -0.78 19.46
N MET A 299 -4.02 -0.16 18.35
CA MET A 299 -4.52 1.21 18.32
C MET A 299 -5.62 1.35 17.27
N ARG A 300 -6.67 2.08 17.62
CA ARG A 300 -7.81 2.39 16.75
C ARG A 300 -7.86 3.86 16.43
N PHE A 301 -8.18 4.18 15.17
CA PHE A 301 -8.35 5.55 14.68
C PHE A 301 -9.78 5.69 14.19
N GLU A 302 -10.43 6.79 14.55
CA GLU A 302 -11.82 7.08 14.21
C GLU A 302 -11.93 8.44 13.51
N GLY A 303 -13.06 8.70 12.83
CA GLY A 303 -13.37 9.99 12.22
C GLY A 303 -13.42 9.97 10.69
N ALA A 304 -12.85 8.97 10.02
CA ALA A 304 -12.96 8.84 8.58
C ALA A 304 -14.37 8.41 8.17
N GLN A 305 -14.93 9.05 7.14
CA GLN A 305 -16.18 8.61 6.50
C GLN A 305 -15.84 7.78 5.28
N GLN A 306 -16.45 6.60 5.18
CA GLN A 306 -16.25 5.70 4.05
C GLN A 306 -17.56 4.97 3.74
N ALA A 307 -18.09 5.14 2.54
CA ALA A 307 -19.33 4.54 2.09
C ALA A 307 -19.12 3.66 0.85
N GLU A 308 -18.90 4.25 -0.31
CA GLU A 308 -18.85 3.55 -1.59
C GLU A 308 -17.44 3.27 -2.09
N PHE A 309 -16.48 4.16 -1.80
CA PHE A 309 -15.14 4.10 -2.35
C PHE A 309 -14.19 3.23 -1.52
N VAL A 310 -13.20 2.65 -2.19
CA VAL A 310 -12.08 1.98 -1.54
C VAL A 310 -11.08 3.04 -1.10
N ILE A 311 -11.07 3.35 0.20
CA ILE A 311 -10.10 4.28 0.78
C ILE A 311 -8.90 3.48 1.27
N ARG A 312 -7.72 3.97 0.95
CA ARG A 312 -6.45 3.37 1.38
C ARG A 312 -5.76 4.29 2.37
N SER A 313 -5.05 3.67 3.30
CA SER A 313 -4.35 4.36 4.38
C SER A 313 -2.89 3.95 4.39
N CYS A 314 -2.03 4.83 4.88
CA CYS A 314 -0.60 4.56 5.01
C CYS A 314 -0.03 5.15 6.30
N PHE A 315 1.10 4.62 6.72
CA PHE A 315 1.91 5.27 7.75
C PHE A 315 2.58 6.51 7.18
N GLY A 316 2.83 7.50 8.02
CA GLY A 316 3.47 8.75 7.63
C GLY A 316 4.22 9.44 8.74
N GLY A 317 4.91 10.52 8.39
CA GLY A 317 5.73 11.28 9.33
C GLY A 317 7.07 10.63 9.65
N ALA A 318 7.87 11.33 10.42
CA ALA A 318 9.16 10.83 10.88
C ALA A 318 8.93 9.68 11.89
N GLY A 319 9.53 8.51 11.60
CA GLY A 319 9.36 7.33 12.45
C GLY A 319 7.95 6.72 12.43
N GLU A 320 7.16 7.01 11.38
CA GLU A 320 5.78 6.50 11.22
C GLU A 320 4.83 6.87 12.36
N ASN A 321 5.02 8.06 12.94
CA ASN A 321 4.24 8.54 14.08
C ASN A 321 2.80 8.94 13.72
N PHE A 322 2.46 9.00 12.43
CA PHE A 322 1.14 9.35 11.94
C PHE A 322 0.56 8.25 11.07
N VAL A 323 -0.75 8.23 11.01
CA VAL A 323 -1.52 7.46 10.05
C VAL A 323 -2.28 8.44 9.17
N ILE A 324 -2.20 8.24 7.86
CA ILE A 324 -2.84 9.07 6.86
C ILE A 324 -3.92 8.26 6.16
N SER A 325 -5.13 8.77 6.12
CA SER A 325 -6.26 8.15 5.43
C SER A 325 -7.05 9.19 4.63
N GLY A 326 -7.64 8.77 3.52
CA GLY A 326 -8.67 9.53 2.84
C GLY A 326 -9.99 9.48 3.60
N SER A 327 -10.93 10.36 3.23
CA SER A 327 -12.30 10.39 3.75
C SER A 327 -13.27 10.84 2.65
N GLU A 328 -14.45 10.24 2.59
CA GLU A 328 -15.54 10.69 1.69
C GLU A 328 -16.29 11.91 2.23
N GLY A 329 -16.03 12.30 3.49
CA GLY A 329 -16.59 13.50 4.08
C GLY A 329 -16.08 14.77 3.40
N GLN A 330 -16.94 15.77 3.23
CA GLN A 330 -16.49 17.10 2.85
C GLN A 330 -15.71 17.69 4.02
N LEU A 331 -14.47 18.10 3.79
CA LEU A 331 -13.75 19.00 4.69
C LEU A 331 -14.49 20.35 4.69
N SER A 332 -15.46 20.53 5.58
CA SER A 332 -15.96 21.85 5.93
C SER A 332 -14.93 22.46 6.88
N CYS A 333 -14.00 23.24 6.34
CA CYS A 333 -13.21 24.15 7.16
C CYS A 333 -14.15 25.26 7.66
N ASP A 334 -14.94 24.96 8.67
CA ASP A 334 -15.61 26.00 9.44
C ASP A 334 -14.56 26.65 10.36
N SER A 335 -14.16 27.85 9.96
CA SER A 335 -13.35 28.75 10.78
C SER A 335 -14.17 29.24 11.99
N GLY A 336 -14.32 28.41 13.00
CA GLY A 336 -15.01 28.85 14.22
C GLY A 336 -15.37 27.73 15.19
N SER A 337 -14.50 27.48 16.08
CA SER A 337 -14.56 26.80 17.37
C SER A 337 -13.65 25.58 17.46
N GLY A 338 -12.66 25.73 18.33
CA GLY A 338 -11.57 24.82 18.65
C GLY A 338 -11.97 23.35 18.87
N GLY A 339 -11.65 22.56 17.90
CA GLY A 339 -11.66 21.12 17.91
C GLY A 339 -11.00 20.69 16.59
N LEU A 340 -9.79 20.15 16.67
CA LEU A 340 -9.15 19.48 15.56
C LEU A 340 -9.80 18.10 15.42
N ASP A 341 -10.87 18.03 14.63
CA ASP A 341 -11.37 16.79 14.06
C ASP A 341 -10.88 16.76 12.61
N CYS A 342 -9.81 16.03 12.36
CA CYS A 342 -9.35 15.61 11.04
C CYS A 342 -9.16 14.11 11.08
#